data_690a9665636d1ba72364924e5c11c884
#
_entry.id   690a9665636d1ba72364924e5c11c884
#
_cell.length_a   1.000
_cell.length_b   1.000
_cell.length_c   1.000
_cell.angle_alpha   90.00
_cell.angle_beta   90.00
_cell.angle_gamma   90.00
#
_symmetry.space_group_name_H-M   'P 1'
#
loop_
_entity.id
_entity.type
_entity.pdbx_description
1 polymer ?
#
loop_
_entity_poly.entity_id
_entity_poly.type
_entity_poly.pdbx_seq_one_letter_code
_entity_poly.pdbx_strand_id
1 'polypeptide(L)' 'MTLYSKPGCPQCKVLKMKMDKAGVAYNHIEDEDAIIALGVKAAPALVVEGAIYTGPDAIKWFTAWAKERANGN' A
#
# COMPACT_ATOMS: atom_id res chain seq x y z
N MET A 1 2.36 9.07 0.26
CA MET A 1 1.89 7.69 0.02
C MET A 1 0.38 7.63 -0.02
N THR A 2 -0.17 6.91 -0.96
CA THR A 2 -1.60 6.67 -1.03
C THR A 2 -1.85 5.18 -1.15
N LEU A 3 -2.65 4.63 -0.24
CA LEU A 3 -3.03 3.23 -0.25
C LEU A 3 -4.43 3.10 -0.83
N TYR A 4 -4.54 2.34 -1.92
CA TYR A 4 -5.83 2.01 -2.51
C TYR A 4 -6.17 0.57 -2.13
N SER A 5 -7.35 0.37 -1.57
CA SER A 5 -7.80 -0.96 -1.16
C SER A 5 -9.23 -1.19 -1.62
N LYS A 6 -9.70 -2.42 -1.47
CA LYS A 6 -11.09 -2.77 -1.75
C LYS A 6 -11.64 -3.59 -0.57
N PRO A 7 -12.97 -3.60 -0.38
CA PRO A 7 -13.58 -4.38 0.69
C PRO A 7 -13.27 -5.89 0.54
N GLY A 8 -13.05 -6.56 1.65
CA GLY A 8 -12.84 -7.99 1.66
C GLY A 8 -11.50 -8.46 1.13
N CYS A 9 -10.51 -7.59 1.07
CA CYS A 9 -9.18 -7.92 0.56
C CYS A 9 -8.23 -8.23 1.72
N PRO A 10 -7.81 -9.52 1.89
CA PRO A 10 -6.90 -9.86 2.98
C PRO A 10 -5.54 -9.17 2.87
N GLN A 11 -4.99 -9.07 1.67
CA GLN A 11 -3.69 -8.43 1.46
C GLN A 11 -3.76 -6.93 1.76
N CYS A 12 -4.90 -6.29 1.46
CA CYS A 12 -5.10 -4.89 1.79
C CYS A 12 -5.04 -4.68 3.29
N LYS A 13 -5.65 -5.58 4.06
CA LYS A 13 -5.64 -5.50 5.52
C LYS A 13 -4.22 -5.66 6.06
N VAL A 14 -3.47 -6.60 5.50
CA VAL A 14 -2.08 -6.84 5.92
C VAL A 14 -1.24 -5.59 5.69
N LEU A 15 -1.34 -5.00 4.50
CA LEU A 15 -0.55 -3.81 4.18
C LEU A 15 -0.96 -2.63 5.07
N LYS A 16 -2.27 -2.44 5.25
CA LYS A 16 -2.76 -1.35 6.09
C LYS A 16 -2.25 -1.50 7.52
N MET A 17 -2.28 -2.70 8.07
CA MET A 17 -1.76 -2.97 9.41
C MET A 17 -0.28 -2.62 9.51
N LYS A 18 0.49 -3.01 8.51
CA LYS A 18 1.93 -2.71 8.50
C LYS A 18 2.18 -1.20 8.45
N MET A 19 1.42 -0.49 7.64
CA MET A 19 1.56 0.96 7.52
C MET A 19 1.15 1.67 8.80
N ASP A 20 0.06 1.25 9.42
CA ASP A 20 -0.39 1.82 10.69
C ASP A 20 0.62 1.56 11.80
N LYS A 21 1.15 0.35 11.85
CA LYS A 21 2.13 -0.03 12.86
C LYS A 21 3.44 0.72 12.70
N ALA A 22 3.82 1.03 11.48
CA ALA A 22 5.02 1.80 11.21
C ALA A 22 4.86 3.30 11.50
N GLY A 23 3.62 3.74 11.71
CA GLY A 23 3.35 5.13 12.04
C GLY A 23 3.52 6.10 10.89
N VAL A 24 3.43 5.61 9.64
CA VAL A 24 3.60 6.48 8.48
C VAL A 24 2.30 7.21 8.17
N ALA A 25 2.43 8.43 7.66
CA ALA A 25 1.28 9.18 7.18
C ALA A 25 0.98 8.76 5.75
N TYR A 26 -0.28 8.43 5.48
CA TYR A 26 -0.71 8.05 4.14
C TYR A 26 -2.18 8.35 3.95
N ASN A 27 -2.58 8.52 2.70
CA ASN A 27 -3.97 8.64 2.34
C ASN A 27 -4.53 7.25 2.08
N HIS A 28 -5.75 6.97 2.51
CA HIS A 28 -6.38 5.68 2.30
C HIS A 28 -7.66 5.85 1.49
N ILE A 29 -7.74 5.16 0.37
CA ILE A 29 -8.90 5.18 -0.51
C ILE A 29 -9.40 3.75 -0.67
N GLU A 30 -10.54 3.44 -0.06
CA GLU A 30 -11.13 2.12 -0.15
C GLU A 30 -12.22 2.14 -1.23
N ASP A 31 -11.79 1.98 -2.49
CA ASP A 31 -12.70 2.09 -3.63
C ASP A 31 -12.12 1.31 -4.80
N GLU A 32 -12.81 0.24 -5.19
CA GLU A 32 -12.36 -0.60 -6.29
C GLU A 32 -12.31 0.17 -7.62
N ASP A 33 -13.26 1.08 -7.84
CA ASP A 33 -13.27 1.88 -9.05
C ASP A 33 -12.03 2.78 -9.14
N ALA A 34 -11.57 3.28 -8.01
CA ALA A 34 -10.36 4.08 -7.98
C ALA A 34 -9.13 3.26 -8.37
N ILE A 35 -9.10 1.98 -7.97
CA ILE A 35 -8.01 1.08 -8.36
C ILE A 35 -8.02 0.84 -9.86
N ILE A 36 -9.20 0.61 -10.42
CA ILE A 36 -9.36 0.42 -11.86
C ILE A 36 -8.90 1.67 -12.61
N ALA A 37 -9.23 2.85 -12.08
CA ALA A 37 -8.84 4.12 -12.70
C ALA A 37 -7.32 4.31 -12.74
N LEU A 38 -6.57 3.66 -11.83
CA LEU A 38 -5.11 3.69 -11.87
C LEU A 38 -4.53 2.84 -13.00
N GLY A 39 -5.36 2.02 -13.65
CA GLY A 39 -4.90 1.11 -14.70
C GLY A 39 -4.30 -0.18 -14.16
N VAL A 40 -4.56 -0.52 -12.91
CA VAL A 40 -4.07 -1.77 -12.30
C VAL A 40 -5.25 -2.67 -11.95
N LYS A 41 -4.99 -3.97 -11.83
CA LYS A 41 -6.02 -4.96 -11.61
C LYS A 41 -5.95 -5.64 -10.24
N ALA A 42 -4.90 -5.38 -9.49
CA ALA A 42 -4.67 -6.04 -8.21
C ALA A 42 -4.78 -5.05 -7.06
N ALA A 43 -5.29 -5.50 -5.94
CA ALA A 43 -5.32 -4.75 -4.70
C ALA A 43 -4.45 -5.49 -3.68
N PRO A 44 -3.82 -4.79 -2.74
CA PRO A 44 -3.80 -3.34 -2.62
C PRO A 44 -2.95 -2.67 -3.70
N ALA A 45 -3.17 -1.38 -3.95
CA ALA A 45 -2.31 -0.58 -4.80
C ALA A 45 -1.71 0.53 -3.94
N LEU A 46 -0.39 0.56 -3.88
CA LEU A 46 0.32 1.58 -3.11
C LEU A 46 1.02 2.53 -4.07
N VAL A 47 0.66 3.80 -4.00
CA VAL A 47 1.23 4.83 -4.88
C VAL A 47 2.21 5.67 -4.07
N VAL A 48 3.46 5.71 -4.54
CA VAL A 48 4.53 6.46 -3.89
C VAL A 48 5.32 7.22 -4.94
N GLU A 49 5.20 8.53 -4.92
CA GLU A 49 5.96 9.40 -5.83
C GLU A 49 5.91 8.95 -7.28
N GLY A 50 4.70 8.65 -7.77
CA GLY A 50 4.49 8.24 -9.16
C GLY A 50 4.70 6.77 -9.44
N ALA A 51 5.26 6.02 -8.51
CA ALA A 51 5.41 4.56 -8.65
C ALA A 51 4.20 3.86 -8.07
N ILE A 52 3.76 2.78 -8.70
CA ILE A 52 2.60 2.01 -8.26
C ILE A 52 3.05 0.58 -7.99
N TYR A 53 2.79 0.12 -6.76
CA TYR A 53 3.06 -1.27 -6.36
C TYR A 53 1.73 -1.93 -6.03
N THR A 54 1.54 -3.17 -6.47
CA THR A 54 0.25 -3.85 -6.33
C THR A 54 0.42 -5.23 -5.71
N GLY A 55 -0.63 -5.68 -5.00
CA GLY A 55 -0.69 -7.02 -4.44
C GLY A 55 0.48 -7.35 -3.52
N PRO A 56 1.06 -8.54 -3.67
CA PRO A 56 2.21 -8.93 -2.84
C PRO A 56 3.41 -8.01 -2.99
N ASP A 57 3.59 -7.41 -4.18
CA ASP A 57 4.70 -6.48 -4.41
C ASP A 57 4.59 -5.24 -3.55
N ALA A 58 3.36 -4.75 -3.34
CA ALA A 58 3.14 -3.60 -2.47
C ALA A 58 3.57 -3.92 -1.04
N ILE A 59 3.22 -5.11 -0.55
CA ILE A 59 3.60 -5.53 0.80
C ILE A 59 5.11 -5.67 0.91
N LYS A 60 5.74 -6.30 -0.07
CA LYS A 60 7.20 -6.47 -0.10
C LYS A 60 7.91 -5.13 -0.13
N TRP A 61 7.44 -4.24 -0.99
CA TRP A 61 8.06 -2.93 -1.12
C TRP A 61 7.97 -2.17 0.19
N PHE A 62 6.78 -2.15 0.80
CA PHE A 62 6.59 -1.41 2.05
C PHE A 62 7.41 -2.01 3.17
N THR A 63 7.49 -3.34 3.26
CA THR A 63 8.26 -4.01 4.29
C THR A 63 9.74 -3.62 4.20
N ALA A 64 10.29 -3.63 2.99
CA ALA A 64 11.69 -3.24 2.78
C ALA A 64 11.92 -1.77 3.09
N TRP A 65 11.01 -0.90 2.65
CA TRP A 65 11.10 0.54 2.90
C TRP A 65 11.07 0.85 4.40
N ALA A 66 10.14 0.21 5.12
CA ALA A 66 10.02 0.44 6.57
C ALA A 66 11.25 -0.06 7.32
N LYS A 67 11.80 -1.19 6.89
CA LYS A 67 13.01 -1.75 7.49
C LYS A 67 14.20 -0.84 7.28
N GLU A 68 14.35 -0.28 6.08
CA GLU A 68 15.42 0.67 5.79
C GLU A 68 15.30 1.91 6.65
N ARG A 69 14.10 2.43 6.81
CA ARG A 69 13.88 3.61 7.64
C ARG A 69 14.23 3.35 9.10
N ALA A 70 13.85 2.18 9.61
CA ALA A 70 14.16 1.82 10.98
C ALA A 70 15.66 1.69 11.21
N ASN A 71 16.39 1.20 10.21
CA ASN A 71 17.84 0.99 10.31
C ASN A 71 18.63 2.24 9.93
N GLY A 72 18.02 3.18 9.23
CA GLY A 72 18.71 4.37 8.74
C GLY A 72 18.87 5.48 9.76
N ASN A 73 18.41 5.26 10.96
CA ASN A 73 18.52 6.26 12.03
C ASN A 73 19.66 5.91 12.97
#